data_d9186723361ed10e5ff9a0e2c2e97581
#
_entry.id   d9186723361ed10e5ff9a0e2c2e97581
#
_cell.length_a   1.000
_cell.length_b   1.000
_cell.length_c   1.000
_cell.angle_alpha   90.00
_cell.angle_beta   90.00
_cell.angle_gamma   90.00
#
_symmetry.space_group_name_H-M   'P 1'
#
loop_
_entity.id
_entity.type
_entity.pdbx_description
1 polymer ?
#
loop_
_entity_poly.entity_id
_entity_poly.type
_entity_poly.pdbx_seq_one_letter_code
_entity_poly.pdbx_strand_id
1 'polypeptide(L)'
;MAEPLLSVDHVSCRFGGLLAVNSASLTVPAGSITALIGPNGAGKTTLFAIISGFQRPSGGVVRYQGDTITGLPPHELAWRGIARTFQIVQLFAGLSVRENILVGAHLRNPKRSDALAAADIVGREVGLGAMLDRSADTLTVASRKRLELARALATEPKLLLLDEVLAGLNPAEIRDIAPIIRNLCARGISILMIEHVMQAVMSLSQHVFVLAEGCVIAEGTPTEVAANHEVVEAYLGHGAAKKLGGAHAH
;
A
#
# COMPACT_ATOMS: atom_id res chain seq x y z
N MET A 1 -18.58 17.24 -2.44
CA MET A 1 -17.26 16.61 -2.30
C MET A 1 -17.03 15.75 -3.54
N ALA A 2 -15.83 15.71 -4.11
CA ALA A 2 -15.54 14.83 -5.25
C ALA A 2 -15.69 13.36 -4.81
N GLU A 3 -16.16 12.52 -5.73
CA GLU A 3 -16.30 11.08 -5.48
C GLU A 3 -14.90 10.47 -5.24
N PRO A 4 -14.72 9.60 -4.22
CA PRO A 4 -13.43 9.00 -3.95
C PRO A 4 -13.01 8.05 -5.08
N LEU A 5 -11.71 7.93 -5.34
CA LEU A 5 -11.18 6.99 -6.34
C LEU A 5 -11.47 5.54 -5.96
N LEU A 6 -11.30 5.22 -4.68
CA LEU A 6 -11.64 3.91 -4.10
C LEU A 6 -12.58 4.11 -2.91
N SER A 7 -13.66 3.34 -2.85
CA SER A 7 -14.47 3.18 -1.64
C SER A 7 -14.61 1.70 -1.27
N VAL A 8 -14.52 1.45 0.02
CA VAL A 8 -14.75 0.16 0.66
C VAL A 8 -15.93 0.37 1.61
N ASP A 9 -17.04 -0.32 1.38
CA ASP A 9 -18.27 -0.10 2.09
C ASP A 9 -18.67 -1.37 2.87
N HIS A 10 -18.57 -1.32 4.20
CA HIS A 10 -18.97 -2.39 5.12
C HIS A 10 -18.44 -3.78 4.75
N VAL A 11 -17.19 -3.84 4.27
CA VAL A 11 -16.57 -5.08 3.83
C VAL A 11 -16.27 -5.98 5.03
N SER A 12 -16.65 -7.25 4.90
CA SER A 12 -16.38 -8.28 5.88
C SER A 12 -15.71 -9.48 5.23
N CYS A 13 -14.81 -10.16 5.97
CA CYS A 13 -14.15 -11.37 5.51
C CYS A 13 -14.00 -12.38 6.64
N ARG A 14 -14.44 -13.60 6.40
CA ARG A 14 -14.39 -14.70 7.36
C ARG A 14 -13.55 -15.87 6.81
N PHE A 15 -12.70 -16.41 7.64
CA PHE A 15 -11.95 -17.64 7.37
C PHE A 15 -12.38 -18.71 8.39
N GLY A 16 -13.24 -19.64 7.98
CA GLY A 16 -13.85 -20.57 8.92
C GLY A 16 -14.59 -19.86 10.05
N GLY A 17 -14.15 -20.04 11.29
CA GLY A 17 -14.71 -19.36 12.47
C GLY A 17 -14.16 -17.96 12.73
N LEU A 18 -13.03 -17.58 12.12
CA LEU A 18 -12.35 -16.30 12.35
C LEU A 18 -12.93 -15.20 11.45
N LEU A 19 -13.41 -14.12 12.04
CA LEU A 19 -13.81 -12.90 11.34
C LEU A 19 -12.60 -11.97 11.26
N ALA A 20 -11.89 -12.02 10.13
CA ALA A 20 -10.64 -11.27 9.93
C ALA A 20 -10.85 -9.79 9.55
N VAL A 21 -11.98 -9.48 8.90
CA VAL A 21 -12.43 -8.11 8.62
C VAL A 21 -13.91 -8.06 8.97
N ASN A 22 -14.33 -7.07 9.71
CA ASN A 22 -15.67 -6.93 10.25
C ASN A 22 -16.27 -5.56 9.90
N SER A 23 -17.07 -5.50 8.84
CA SER A 23 -17.78 -4.29 8.40
C SER A 23 -16.85 -3.07 8.23
N ALA A 24 -15.63 -3.28 7.73
CA ALA A 24 -14.68 -2.20 7.53
C ALA A 24 -15.09 -1.29 6.37
N SER A 25 -15.01 0.02 6.59
CA SER A 25 -15.26 1.04 5.57
C SER A 25 -14.07 2.00 5.52
N LEU A 26 -13.62 2.35 4.31
CA LEU A 26 -12.60 3.37 4.06
C LEU A 26 -12.74 3.96 2.67
N THR A 27 -12.14 5.12 2.47
CA THR A 27 -12.09 5.80 1.18
C THR A 27 -10.67 6.27 0.84
N VAL A 28 -10.36 6.30 -0.46
CA VAL A 28 -9.11 6.88 -0.96
C VAL A 28 -9.46 7.96 -1.98
N PRO A 29 -9.21 9.23 -1.67
CA PRO A 29 -9.37 10.31 -2.63
C PRO A 29 -8.41 10.19 -3.81
N ALA A 30 -8.79 10.71 -4.97
CA ALA A 30 -7.90 10.77 -6.12
C ALA A 30 -6.67 11.66 -5.83
N GLY A 31 -5.48 11.21 -6.23
CA GLY A 31 -4.23 11.96 -6.07
C GLY A 31 -3.83 12.19 -4.61
N SER A 32 -4.17 11.27 -3.71
CA SER A 32 -3.80 11.34 -2.30
C SER A 32 -3.02 10.10 -1.83
N ILE A 33 -2.31 10.24 -0.72
CA ILE A 33 -1.71 9.15 0.02
C ILE A 33 -2.55 8.90 1.27
N THR A 34 -3.21 7.75 1.33
CA THR A 34 -3.97 7.29 2.48
C THR A 34 -3.22 6.15 3.15
N ALA A 35 -3.09 6.18 4.47
CA ALA A 35 -2.48 5.09 5.23
C ALA A 35 -3.55 4.24 5.93
N LEU A 36 -3.31 2.93 5.97
CA LEU A 36 -4.05 1.96 6.78
C LEU A 36 -3.08 1.39 7.82
N ILE A 37 -3.27 1.77 9.08
CA ILE A 37 -2.43 1.32 10.19
C ILE A 37 -3.22 0.46 11.18
N GLY A 38 -2.55 -0.13 12.15
CA GLY A 38 -3.18 -0.94 13.19
C GLY A 38 -2.24 -2.05 13.66
N PRO A 39 -2.54 -2.72 14.78
CA PRO A 39 -1.72 -3.79 15.32
C PRO A 39 -1.61 -5.00 14.37
N ASN A 40 -0.67 -5.90 14.66
CA ASN A 40 -0.55 -7.16 13.92
C ASN A 40 -1.82 -7.99 14.12
N GLY A 41 -2.31 -8.62 13.03
CA GLY A 41 -3.55 -9.39 13.08
C GLY A 41 -4.83 -8.56 12.97
N ALA A 42 -4.76 -7.23 12.86
CA ALA A 42 -5.94 -6.36 12.74
C ALA A 42 -6.78 -6.54 11.47
N GLY A 43 -6.29 -7.29 10.46
CA GLY A 43 -7.01 -7.53 9.20
C GLY A 43 -6.54 -6.69 8.01
N LYS A 44 -5.50 -5.86 8.17
CA LYS A 44 -4.98 -4.94 7.11
C LYS A 44 -4.63 -5.68 5.81
N THR A 45 -3.82 -6.72 5.88
CA THR A 45 -3.41 -7.51 4.71
C THR A 45 -4.59 -8.23 4.06
N THR A 46 -5.58 -8.65 4.86
CA THR A 46 -6.82 -9.24 4.35
C THR A 46 -7.63 -8.20 3.57
N LEU A 47 -7.76 -6.97 4.08
CA LEU A 47 -8.46 -5.90 3.40
C LEU A 47 -7.76 -5.52 2.08
N PHE A 48 -6.42 -5.46 2.07
CA PHE A 48 -5.64 -5.28 0.83
C PHE A 48 -5.84 -6.42 -0.17
N ALA A 49 -5.89 -7.68 0.32
CA ALA A 49 -6.17 -8.83 -0.54
C ALA A 49 -7.56 -8.75 -1.18
N ILE A 50 -8.56 -8.23 -0.45
CA ILE A 50 -9.91 -8.00 -0.98
C ILE A 50 -9.90 -6.91 -2.05
N ILE A 51 -9.30 -5.74 -1.77
CA ILE A 51 -9.22 -4.61 -2.72
C ILE A 51 -8.46 -5.01 -4.00
N SER A 52 -7.42 -5.84 -3.87
CA SER A 52 -6.60 -6.30 -4.99
C SER A 52 -7.07 -7.61 -5.64
N GLY A 53 -8.23 -8.15 -5.25
CA GLY A 53 -8.89 -9.29 -5.90
C GLY A 53 -8.29 -10.66 -5.55
N PHE A 54 -7.33 -10.74 -4.61
CA PHE A 54 -6.77 -12.01 -4.13
C PHE A 54 -7.66 -12.73 -3.12
N GLN A 55 -8.62 -12.02 -2.51
CA GLN A 55 -9.56 -12.56 -1.55
C GLN A 55 -10.97 -12.05 -1.86
N ARG A 56 -11.95 -12.93 -1.87
CA ARG A 56 -13.36 -12.52 -1.95
C ARG A 56 -13.87 -12.15 -0.55
N PRO A 57 -14.55 -11.01 -0.39
CA PRO A 57 -15.21 -10.68 0.88
C PRO A 57 -16.42 -11.60 1.11
N SER A 58 -16.79 -11.75 2.38
CA SER A 58 -18.03 -12.44 2.78
C SER A 58 -19.26 -11.51 2.70
N GLY A 59 -19.03 -10.19 2.67
CA GLY A 59 -20.07 -9.16 2.55
C GLY A 59 -19.45 -7.80 2.30
N GLY A 60 -20.30 -6.81 1.99
CA GLY A 60 -19.89 -5.46 1.66
C GLY A 60 -19.51 -5.29 0.18
N VAL A 61 -19.13 -4.07 -0.18
CA VAL A 61 -18.87 -3.68 -1.57
C VAL A 61 -17.56 -2.88 -1.66
N VAL A 62 -16.78 -3.15 -2.70
CA VAL A 62 -15.62 -2.32 -3.09
C VAL A 62 -15.93 -1.65 -4.42
N ARG A 63 -15.77 -0.32 -4.48
CA ARG A 63 -15.95 0.46 -5.70
C ARG A 63 -14.64 1.17 -6.06
N TYR A 64 -14.38 1.23 -7.34
CA TYR A 64 -13.24 1.94 -7.91
C TYR A 64 -13.71 2.79 -9.07
N GLN A 65 -13.47 4.09 -9.02
CA GLN A 65 -13.98 5.07 -9.99
C GLN A 65 -15.52 4.98 -10.18
N GLY A 66 -16.27 4.75 -9.08
CA GLY A 66 -17.71 4.55 -9.10
C GLY A 66 -18.17 3.13 -9.43
N ASP A 67 -17.37 2.34 -10.15
CA ASP A 67 -17.71 0.98 -10.55
C ASP A 67 -17.49 -0.03 -9.43
N THR A 68 -18.40 -0.99 -9.28
CA THR A 68 -18.21 -2.13 -8.37
C THR A 68 -17.14 -3.07 -8.91
N ILE A 69 -16.10 -3.29 -8.08
CA ILE A 69 -14.98 -4.19 -8.38
C ILE A 69 -14.94 -5.41 -7.44
N THR A 70 -15.91 -5.56 -6.56
CA THR A 70 -15.97 -6.65 -5.56
C THR A 70 -15.85 -8.01 -6.22
N GLY A 71 -14.81 -8.77 -5.82
CA GLY A 71 -14.58 -10.13 -6.29
C GLY A 71 -14.05 -10.27 -7.73
N LEU A 72 -13.70 -9.16 -8.39
CA LEU A 72 -12.97 -9.21 -9.65
C LEU A 72 -11.56 -9.80 -9.43
N PRO A 73 -11.04 -10.59 -10.38
CA PRO A 73 -9.72 -11.19 -10.24
C PRO A 73 -8.60 -10.15 -10.41
N PRO A 74 -7.39 -10.40 -9.88
CA PRO A 74 -6.27 -9.43 -9.88
C PRO A 74 -5.88 -8.92 -11.26
N HIS A 75 -5.93 -9.75 -12.29
CA HIS A 75 -5.57 -9.33 -13.64
C HIS A 75 -6.55 -8.30 -14.24
N GLU A 76 -7.86 -8.43 -13.96
CA GLU A 76 -8.84 -7.43 -14.37
C GLU A 76 -8.64 -6.10 -13.63
N LEU A 77 -8.31 -6.16 -12.34
CA LEU A 77 -8.00 -4.98 -11.53
C LEU A 77 -6.72 -4.28 -12.03
N ALA A 78 -5.70 -5.04 -12.42
CA ALA A 78 -4.50 -4.49 -13.04
C ALA A 78 -4.82 -3.76 -14.36
N TRP A 79 -5.68 -4.32 -15.20
CA TRP A 79 -6.17 -3.65 -16.43
C TRP A 79 -6.94 -2.36 -16.12
N ARG A 80 -7.68 -2.30 -15.02
CA ARG A 80 -8.39 -1.10 -14.56
C ARG A 80 -7.46 -0.04 -13.94
N GLY A 81 -6.19 -0.39 -13.69
CA GLY A 81 -5.18 0.52 -13.14
C GLY A 81 -5.02 0.42 -11.62
N ILE A 82 -5.29 -0.74 -11.01
CA ILE A 82 -4.97 -1.04 -9.62
C ILE A 82 -3.73 -1.94 -9.60
N ALA A 83 -2.64 -1.49 -8.97
CA ALA A 83 -1.45 -2.30 -8.76
C ALA A 83 -1.16 -2.46 -7.26
N ARG A 84 -0.49 -3.55 -6.88
CA ARG A 84 -0.10 -3.85 -5.50
C ARG A 84 1.35 -4.31 -5.43
N THR A 85 2.08 -3.84 -4.42
CA THR A 85 3.31 -4.47 -3.94
C THR A 85 2.98 -5.53 -2.90
N PHE A 86 3.91 -6.44 -2.64
CA PHE A 86 3.73 -7.52 -1.67
C PHE A 86 4.72 -7.38 -0.52
N GLN A 87 4.30 -7.75 0.69
CA GLN A 87 5.13 -7.71 1.88
C GLN A 87 6.43 -8.52 1.72
N ILE A 88 6.33 -9.69 1.10
CA ILE A 88 7.48 -10.52 0.72
C ILE A 88 7.78 -10.26 -0.74
N VAL A 89 8.93 -9.63 -1.00
CA VAL A 89 9.37 -9.29 -2.35
C VAL A 89 9.59 -10.55 -3.19
N GLN A 90 8.77 -10.74 -4.22
CA GLN A 90 8.86 -11.87 -5.14
C GLN A 90 9.46 -11.40 -6.48
N LEU A 91 10.79 -11.50 -6.59
CA LEU A 91 11.49 -11.19 -7.82
C LEU A 91 11.62 -12.43 -8.72
N PHE A 92 11.70 -12.20 -10.01
CA PHE A 92 12.19 -13.20 -10.95
C PHE A 92 13.72 -13.23 -10.85
N ALA A 93 14.25 -14.08 -9.96
CA ALA A 93 15.66 -14.09 -9.57
C ALA A 93 16.62 -14.33 -10.75
N GLY A 94 16.22 -15.13 -11.74
CA GLY A 94 17.02 -15.39 -12.95
C GLY A 94 16.99 -14.27 -14.00
N LEU A 95 16.27 -13.17 -13.75
CA LEU A 95 16.13 -12.04 -14.65
C LEU A 95 16.91 -10.82 -14.15
N SER A 96 17.33 -9.94 -15.08
CA SER A 96 17.87 -8.63 -14.75
C SER A 96 16.79 -7.71 -14.13
N VAL A 97 17.21 -6.60 -13.53
CA VAL A 97 16.32 -5.55 -13.03
C VAL A 97 15.38 -5.06 -14.14
N ARG A 98 15.94 -4.75 -15.32
CA ARG A 98 15.17 -4.32 -16.49
C ARG A 98 14.12 -5.36 -16.89
N GLU A 99 14.49 -6.63 -16.99
CA GLU A 99 13.56 -7.69 -17.36
C GLU A 99 12.46 -7.91 -16.32
N ASN A 100 12.77 -7.77 -15.04
CA ASN A 100 11.74 -7.78 -14.00
C ASN A 100 10.71 -6.66 -14.18
N ILE A 101 11.15 -5.43 -14.49
CA ILE A 101 10.26 -4.29 -14.73
C ILE A 101 9.48 -4.48 -16.04
N LEU A 102 10.14 -5.02 -17.08
CA LEU A 102 9.56 -5.31 -18.39
C LEU A 102 8.31 -6.19 -18.29
N VAL A 103 8.27 -7.15 -17.37
CA VAL A 103 7.09 -8.00 -17.14
C VAL A 103 5.85 -7.15 -16.83
N GLY A 104 5.99 -6.13 -15.98
CA GLY A 104 4.88 -5.20 -15.67
C GLY A 104 4.55 -4.28 -16.85
N ALA A 105 5.56 -3.80 -17.56
CA ALA A 105 5.41 -2.88 -18.67
C ALA A 105 4.65 -3.49 -19.86
N HIS A 106 4.73 -4.81 -20.05
CA HIS A 106 4.00 -5.51 -21.11
C HIS A 106 2.47 -5.44 -20.97
N LEU A 107 1.95 -5.14 -19.78
CA LEU A 107 0.51 -4.95 -19.59
C LEU A 107 -0.04 -3.82 -20.48
N ARG A 108 0.73 -2.74 -20.65
CA ARG A 108 0.32 -1.55 -21.43
C ARG A 108 1.02 -1.44 -22.78
N ASN A 109 2.18 -2.05 -22.91
CA ASN A 109 3.04 -1.94 -24.08
C ASN A 109 3.25 -3.32 -24.74
N PRO A 110 2.38 -3.74 -25.69
CA PRO A 110 2.49 -5.05 -26.33
C PRO A 110 3.79 -5.23 -27.13
N LYS A 111 4.32 -4.14 -27.71
CA LYS A 111 5.60 -4.19 -28.43
C LYS A 111 6.76 -4.19 -27.45
N ARG A 112 7.68 -5.14 -27.64
CA ARG A 112 8.86 -5.29 -26.76
C ARG A 112 9.73 -4.02 -26.70
N SER A 113 9.89 -3.29 -27.78
CA SER A 113 10.65 -2.02 -27.81
C SER A 113 10.07 -0.99 -26.86
N ASP A 114 8.74 -0.83 -26.89
CA ASP A 114 8.03 0.17 -26.12
C ASP A 114 8.02 -0.21 -24.63
N ALA A 115 7.81 -1.51 -24.35
CA ALA A 115 7.88 -2.05 -23.01
C ALA A 115 9.28 -1.92 -22.39
N LEU A 116 10.36 -2.09 -23.18
CA LEU A 116 11.75 -1.85 -22.73
C LEU A 116 11.98 -0.38 -22.42
N ALA A 117 11.53 0.53 -23.27
CA ALA A 117 11.65 1.97 -23.04
C ALA A 117 10.90 2.38 -21.76
N ALA A 118 9.68 1.87 -21.54
CA ALA A 118 8.91 2.09 -20.32
C ALA A 118 9.62 1.53 -19.09
N ALA A 119 10.20 0.33 -19.17
CA ALA A 119 10.96 -0.29 -18.08
C ALA A 119 12.19 0.56 -17.70
N ASP A 120 12.90 1.11 -18.68
CA ASP A 120 14.06 1.97 -18.45
C ASP A 120 13.68 3.30 -17.77
N ILE A 121 12.54 3.88 -18.16
CA ILE A 121 12.02 5.11 -17.55
C ILE A 121 11.66 4.85 -16.08
N VAL A 122 10.86 3.82 -15.82
CA VAL A 122 10.43 3.46 -14.48
C VAL A 122 11.62 3.06 -13.60
N GLY A 123 12.57 2.29 -14.13
CA GLY A 123 13.76 1.91 -13.39
C GLY A 123 14.60 3.10 -12.95
N ARG A 124 14.73 4.14 -13.79
CA ARG A 124 15.39 5.41 -13.42
C ARG A 124 14.58 6.18 -12.38
N GLU A 125 13.26 6.22 -12.51
CA GLU A 125 12.36 6.92 -11.58
C GLU A 125 12.47 6.40 -10.14
N VAL A 126 12.60 5.09 -9.96
CA VAL A 126 12.77 4.49 -8.63
C VAL A 126 14.24 4.43 -8.17
N GLY A 127 15.16 5.03 -8.91
CA GLY A 127 16.60 5.08 -8.56
C GLY A 127 17.37 3.79 -8.86
N LEU A 128 16.90 2.95 -9.79
CA LEU A 128 17.58 1.72 -10.22
C LEU A 128 18.28 1.85 -11.58
N GLY A 129 18.35 3.06 -12.16
CA GLY A 129 18.90 3.29 -13.50
C GLY A 129 20.30 2.71 -13.75
N ALA A 130 21.21 2.82 -12.76
CA ALA A 130 22.56 2.25 -12.85
C ALA A 130 22.62 0.72 -12.66
N MET A 131 21.50 0.10 -12.31
CA MET A 131 21.43 -1.33 -11.97
C MET A 131 20.54 -2.13 -12.96
N LEU A 132 20.06 -1.51 -14.03
CA LEU A 132 19.06 -2.12 -14.94
C LEU A 132 19.53 -3.45 -15.52
N ASP A 133 20.82 -3.59 -15.82
CA ASP A 133 21.40 -4.81 -16.41
C ASP A 133 21.93 -5.80 -15.36
N ARG A 134 21.82 -5.47 -14.05
CA ARG A 134 22.22 -6.37 -12.98
C ARG A 134 21.17 -7.46 -12.76
N SER A 135 21.62 -8.63 -12.35
CA SER A 135 20.73 -9.70 -11.91
C SER A 135 20.00 -9.29 -10.63
N ALA A 136 18.67 -9.54 -10.58
CA ALA A 136 17.82 -9.12 -9.47
C ALA A 136 18.15 -9.80 -8.13
N ASP A 137 18.76 -10.99 -8.16
CA ASP A 137 19.18 -11.73 -6.96
C ASP A 137 20.37 -11.06 -6.23
N THR A 138 21.18 -10.25 -6.95
CA THR A 138 22.33 -9.53 -6.38
C THR A 138 21.97 -8.23 -5.66
N LEU A 139 20.69 -7.84 -5.69
CA LEU A 139 20.22 -6.59 -5.12
C LEU A 139 20.15 -6.62 -3.58
N THR A 140 20.46 -5.47 -2.96
CA THR A 140 20.20 -5.24 -1.53
C THR A 140 18.68 -5.24 -1.23
N VAL A 141 18.30 -5.36 0.04
CA VAL A 141 16.91 -5.32 0.47
C VAL A 141 16.20 -4.04 -0.03
N ALA A 142 16.83 -2.88 0.14
CA ALA A 142 16.28 -1.60 -0.33
C ALA A 142 16.10 -1.58 -1.85
N SER A 143 17.08 -2.07 -2.62
CA SER A 143 16.97 -2.13 -4.08
C SER A 143 15.92 -3.14 -4.55
N ARG A 144 15.73 -4.25 -3.84
CA ARG A 144 14.65 -5.21 -4.11
C ARG A 144 13.27 -4.58 -3.90
N LYS A 145 13.07 -3.81 -2.83
CA LYS A 145 11.82 -3.08 -2.58
C LYS A 145 11.55 -2.01 -3.64
N ARG A 146 12.59 -1.29 -4.09
CA ARG A 146 12.48 -0.37 -5.23
C ARG A 146 12.14 -1.10 -6.53
N LEU A 147 12.67 -2.31 -6.74
CA LEU A 147 12.34 -3.10 -7.93
C LEU A 147 10.89 -3.59 -7.90
N GLU A 148 10.38 -3.98 -6.75
CA GLU A 148 8.97 -4.36 -6.59
C GLU A 148 8.05 -3.16 -6.88
N LEU A 149 8.38 -1.99 -6.32
CA LEU A 149 7.70 -0.74 -6.63
C LEU A 149 7.73 -0.45 -8.14
N ALA A 150 8.89 -0.60 -8.79
CA ALA A 150 9.06 -0.40 -10.22
C ALA A 150 8.17 -1.35 -11.05
N ARG A 151 8.08 -2.61 -10.67
CA ARG A 151 7.21 -3.60 -11.34
C ARG A 151 5.74 -3.21 -11.27
N ALA A 152 5.30 -2.73 -10.10
CA ALA A 152 3.93 -2.23 -9.94
C ALA A 152 3.70 -0.96 -10.77
N LEU A 153 4.64 -0.01 -10.77
CA LEU A 153 4.55 1.23 -11.54
C LEU A 153 4.55 1.01 -13.05
N ALA A 154 5.29 0.01 -13.52
CA ALA A 154 5.35 -0.33 -14.95
C ALA A 154 3.99 -0.80 -15.54
N THR A 155 3.01 -1.14 -14.69
CA THR A 155 1.63 -1.40 -15.10
C THR A 155 0.81 -0.13 -15.33
N GLU A 156 1.39 1.06 -15.11
CA GLU A 156 0.74 2.38 -15.22
C GLU A 156 -0.52 2.49 -14.33
N PRO A 157 -0.38 2.32 -13.01
CA PRO A 157 -1.52 2.32 -12.11
C PRO A 157 -2.04 3.74 -11.86
N LYS A 158 -3.36 3.85 -11.62
CA LYS A 158 -4.00 5.04 -11.04
C LYS A 158 -4.14 4.90 -9.52
N LEU A 159 -4.25 3.67 -9.01
CA LEU A 159 -4.23 3.32 -7.60
C LEU A 159 -3.11 2.32 -7.33
N LEU A 160 -2.21 2.69 -6.42
CA LEU A 160 -1.10 1.87 -5.97
C LEU A 160 -1.30 1.45 -4.52
N LEU A 161 -1.37 0.15 -4.29
CA LEU A 161 -1.46 -0.46 -2.97
C LEU A 161 -0.06 -0.84 -2.50
N LEU A 162 0.47 -0.14 -1.49
CA LEU A 162 1.81 -0.38 -0.93
C LEU A 162 1.69 -1.18 0.37
N ASP A 163 2.20 -2.40 0.38
CA ASP A 163 2.13 -3.32 1.51
C ASP A 163 3.49 -3.39 2.22
N GLU A 164 3.67 -2.60 3.29
CA GLU A 164 4.87 -2.53 4.13
C GLU A 164 6.17 -2.32 3.33
N VAL A 165 6.13 -1.42 2.34
CA VAL A 165 7.27 -1.20 1.44
C VAL A 165 8.49 -0.61 2.16
N LEU A 166 8.29 0.05 3.30
CA LEU A 166 9.35 0.66 4.11
C LEU A 166 9.84 -0.25 5.26
N ALA A 167 9.19 -1.39 5.48
CA ALA A 167 9.56 -2.33 6.54
C ALA A 167 10.97 -2.90 6.31
N GLY A 168 11.78 -2.93 7.38
CA GLY A 168 13.15 -3.47 7.34
C GLY A 168 14.19 -2.54 6.68
N LEU A 169 13.81 -1.34 6.28
CA LEU A 169 14.73 -0.31 5.79
C LEU A 169 15.28 0.54 6.95
N ASN A 170 16.53 0.95 6.83
CA ASN A 170 17.12 1.90 7.76
C ASN A 170 16.62 3.35 7.49
N PRO A 171 16.82 4.31 8.43
CA PRO A 171 16.33 5.68 8.26
C PRO A 171 16.87 6.41 7.02
N ALA A 172 18.07 6.08 6.53
CA ALA A 172 18.60 6.68 5.32
C ALA A 172 17.88 6.15 4.07
N GLU A 173 17.66 4.84 4.00
CA GLU A 173 16.92 4.19 2.92
C GLU A 173 15.45 4.67 2.86
N ILE A 174 14.81 4.89 4.02
CA ILE A 174 13.47 5.48 4.09
C ILE A 174 13.46 6.91 3.54
N ARG A 175 14.46 7.74 3.91
CA ARG A 175 14.60 9.10 3.35
C ARG A 175 14.77 9.12 1.84
N ASP A 176 15.36 8.08 1.26
CA ASP A 176 15.55 7.96 -0.18
C ASP A 176 14.28 7.49 -0.93
N ILE A 177 13.45 6.64 -0.32
CA ILE A 177 12.23 6.12 -0.95
C ILE A 177 11.04 7.07 -0.76
N ALA A 178 10.94 7.76 0.38
CA ALA A 178 9.81 8.64 0.67
C ALA A 178 9.57 9.74 -0.39
N PRO A 179 10.61 10.43 -0.93
CA PRO A 179 10.43 11.36 -2.04
C PRO A 179 9.89 10.71 -3.31
N ILE A 180 10.27 9.45 -3.61
CA ILE A 180 9.75 8.72 -4.76
C ILE A 180 8.23 8.56 -4.60
N ILE A 181 7.76 8.08 -3.44
CA ILE A 181 6.34 7.90 -3.15
C ILE A 181 5.56 9.24 -3.27
N ARG A 182 6.12 10.35 -2.74
CA ARG A 182 5.50 11.68 -2.88
C ARG A 182 5.41 12.13 -4.34
N ASN A 183 6.46 11.91 -5.13
CA ASN A 183 6.48 12.29 -6.54
C ASN A 183 5.46 11.50 -7.35
N LEU A 184 5.26 10.21 -7.04
CA LEU A 184 4.22 9.40 -7.67
C LEU A 184 2.83 9.98 -7.41
N CYS A 185 2.55 10.35 -6.15
CA CYS A 185 1.29 11.00 -5.78
C CYS A 185 1.14 12.37 -6.47
N ALA A 186 2.18 13.19 -6.52
CA ALA A 186 2.17 14.50 -7.20
C ALA A 186 1.89 14.38 -8.71
N ARG A 187 2.18 13.24 -9.31
CA ARG A 187 1.85 12.92 -10.71
C ARG A 187 0.44 12.35 -10.91
N GLY A 188 -0.37 12.31 -9.83
CA GLY A 188 -1.76 11.89 -9.86
C GLY A 188 -2.02 10.42 -9.54
N ILE A 189 -1.00 9.64 -9.15
CA ILE A 189 -1.19 8.26 -8.67
C ILE A 189 -1.72 8.33 -7.24
N SER A 190 -2.89 7.76 -6.99
CA SER A 190 -3.41 7.63 -5.63
C SER A 190 -2.76 6.43 -4.94
N ILE A 191 -2.48 6.57 -3.66
CA ILE A 191 -1.74 5.55 -2.90
C ILE A 191 -2.55 5.18 -1.66
N LEU A 192 -2.79 3.89 -1.48
CA LEU A 192 -3.21 3.32 -0.20
C LEU A 192 -2.05 2.48 0.33
N MET A 193 -1.51 2.83 1.50
CA MET A 193 -0.37 2.12 2.06
C MET A 193 -0.69 1.49 3.41
N ILE A 194 -0.23 0.24 3.61
CA ILE A 194 -0.09 -0.35 4.94
C ILE A 194 1.32 -0.05 5.41
N GLU A 195 1.45 0.60 6.57
CA GLU A 195 2.74 0.86 7.19
C GLU A 195 2.64 0.81 8.72
N HIS A 196 3.75 0.47 9.35
CA HIS A 196 3.92 0.50 10.81
C HIS A 196 5.07 1.43 11.23
N VAL A 197 5.79 2.00 10.27
CA VAL A 197 6.80 3.04 10.51
C VAL A 197 6.09 4.38 10.65
N MET A 198 5.71 4.74 11.90
CA MET A 198 4.89 5.93 12.17
C MET A 198 5.47 7.21 11.59
N GLN A 199 6.80 7.37 11.62
CA GLN A 199 7.47 8.54 11.01
C GLN A 199 7.16 8.67 9.52
N ALA A 200 7.07 7.55 8.80
CA ALA A 200 6.72 7.55 7.38
C ALA A 200 5.23 7.86 7.19
N VAL A 201 4.34 7.27 8.00
CA VAL A 201 2.90 7.57 7.99
C VAL A 201 2.67 9.06 8.20
N MET A 202 3.27 9.64 9.26
CA MET A 202 3.15 11.07 9.58
C MET A 202 3.67 11.99 8.48
N SER A 203 4.71 11.57 7.74
CA SER A 203 5.35 12.41 6.73
C SER A 203 4.76 12.28 5.33
N LEU A 204 4.11 11.16 5.02
CA LEU A 204 3.64 10.85 3.66
C LEU A 204 2.13 10.99 3.50
N SER A 205 1.34 10.51 4.47
CA SER A 205 -0.11 10.43 4.31
C SER A 205 -0.83 11.73 4.61
N GLN A 206 -1.93 11.97 3.89
CA GLN A 206 -2.87 13.05 4.15
C GLN A 206 -4.02 12.56 5.02
N HIS A 207 -4.36 11.27 4.95
CA HIS A 207 -5.42 10.64 5.73
C HIS A 207 -4.97 9.27 6.24
N VAL A 208 -5.44 8.89 7.41
CA VAL A 208 -5.09 7.63 8.07
C VAL A 208 -6.36 6.95 8.56
N PHE A 209 -6.47 5.66 8.26
CA PHE A 209 -7.45 4.76 8.87
C PHE A 209 -6.74 3.83 9.84
N VAL A 210 -7.34 3.60 11.00
CA VAL A 210 -6.82 2.66 12.01
C VAL A 210 -7.71 1.46 12.08
N LEU A 211 -7.16 0.30 11.77
CA LEU A 211 -7.86 -0.98 11.84
C LEU A 211 -7.44 -1.73 13.13
N ALA A 212 -8.39 -2.18 13.91
CA ALA A 212 -8.20 -3.08 15.04
C ALA A 212 -9.31 -4.13 15.07
N GLU A 213 -8.95 -5.38 15.33
CA GLU A 213 -9.89 -6.52 15.41
C GLU A 213 -10.86 -6.61 14.20
N GLY A 214 -10.38 -6.27 13.02
CA GLY A 214 -11.15 -6.27 11.78
C GLY A 214 -12.01 -5.04 11.53
N CYS A 215 -12.12 -4.11 12.48
CA CYS A 215 -12.93 -2.89 12.41
C CYS A 215 -12.07 -1.64 12.24
N VAL A 216 -12.58 -0.64 11.51
CA VAL A 216 -12.01 0.71 11.54
C VAL A 216 -12.44 1.38 12.85
N ILE A 217 -11.47 1.67 13.73
CA ILE A 217 -11.71 2.27 15.05
C ILE A 217 -11.48 3.79 15.06
N ALA A 218 -10.68 4.31 14.14
CA ALA A 218 -10.43 5.74 14.02
C ALA A 218 -10.02 6.10 12.59
N GLU A 219 -10.31 7.34 12.19
CA GLU A 219 -9.83 7.94 10.96
C GLU A 219 -9.57 9.43 11.15
N GLY A 220 -8.73 10.01 10.30
CA GLY A 220 -8.42 11.43 10.34
C GLY A 220 -7.05 11.75 9.74
N THR A 221 -6.56 12.96 9.97
CA THR A 221 -5.19 13.32 9.66
C THR A 221 -4.20 12.53 10.53
N PRO A 222 -2.94 12.35 10.09
CA PRO A 222 -1.94 11.66 10.91
C PRO A 222 -1.82 12.21 12.34
N THR A 223 -1.93 13.54 12.50
CA THR A 223 -1.84 14.20 13.82
C THR A 223 -3.05 13.88 14.70
N GLU A 224 -4.26 13.90 14.15
CA GLU A 224 -5.50 13.56 14.89
C GLU A 224 -5.47 12.10 15.35
N VAL A 225 -5.08 11.20 14.46
CA VAL A 225 -4.99 9.77 14.76
C VAL A 225 -3.93 9.48 15.83
N ALA A 226 -2.77 10.15 15.75
CA ALA A 226 -1.70 10.00 16.76
C ALA A 226 -2.11 10.49 18.17
N ALA A 227 -3.04 11.43 18.26
CA ALA A 227 -3.57 11.96 19.52
C ALA A 227 -4.80 11.18 20.04
N ASN A 228 -5.34 10.24 19.26
CA ASN A 228 -6.54 9.51 19.61
C ASN A 228 -6.26 8.44 20.67
N HIS A 229 -6.97 8.52 21.80
CA HIS A 229 -6.79 7.63 22.95
C HIS A 229 -7.09 6.16 22.61
N GLU A 230 -8.12 5.89 21.83
CA GLU A 230 -8.50 4.53 21.40
C GLU A 230 -7.41 3.90 20.53
N VAL A 231 -6.76 4.70 19.68
CA VAL A 231 -5.62 4.27 18.87
C VAL A 231 -4.44 3.90 19.76
N VAL A 232 -4.12 4.74 20.75
CA VAL A 232 -3.03 4.48 21.71
C VAL A 232 -3.29 3.19 22.49
N GLU A 233 -4.52 2.96 22.95
CA GLU A 233 -4.91 1.73 23.63
C GLU A 233 -4.81 0.48 22.73
N ALA A 234 -5.21 0.58 21.48
CA ALA A 234 -5.13 -0.54 20.52
C ALA A 234 -3.67 -0.98 20.26
N TYR A 235 -2.71 -0.06 20.31
CA TYR A 235 -1.28 -0.37 20.11
C TYR A 235 -0.55 -0.81 21.38
N LEU A 236 -0.89 -0.24 22.54
CA LEU A 236 -0.18 -0.48 23.80
C LEU A 236 -0.86 -1.53 24.70
N GLY A 237 -2.08 -1.96 24.33
CA GLY A 237 -2.92 -2.84 25.13
C GLY A 237 -3.72 -2.10 26.19
N HIS A 238 -4.83 -2.70 26.62
CA HIS A 238 -5.77 -2.12 27.59
C HIS A 238 -5.06 -1.73 28.90
N GLY A 239 -5.18 -0.46 29.28
CA GLY A 239 -4.64 0.10 30.53
C GLY A 239 -3.29 0.81 30.43
N ALA A 240 -2.59 0.77 29.30
CA ALA A 240 -1.33 1.51 29.12
C ALA A 240 -1.55 3.03 28.98
N ALA A 241 -2.64 3.44 28.38
CA ALA A 241 -3.00 4.86 28.22
C ALA A 241 -3.25 5.58 29.56
N LYS A 242 -3.78 4.89 30.58
CA LYS A 242 -3.95 5.46 31.93
C LYS A 242 -2.63 5.82 32.62
N LYS A 243 -1.54 5.11 32.27
CA LYS A 243 -0.20 5.39 32.86
C LYS A 243 0.48 6.60 32.21
N LEU A 244 0.17 6.93 30.93
CA LEU A 244 0.77 8.07 30.24
C LEU A 244 0.06 9.40 30.59
N GLY A 245 -1.25 9.39 30.86
CA GLY A 245 -2.01 10.58 31.29
C GLY A 245 -1.78 11.00 32.75
N GLY A 246 -1.24 10.11 33.60
CA GLY A 246 -0.94 10.39 35.02
C GLY A 246 0.44 10.99 35.28
N ALA A 247 1.32 11.10 34.29
CA ALA A 247 2.70 11.57 34.47
C ALA A 247 2.89 13.10 34.28
N HIS A 248 1.83 13.85 33.98
CA HIS A 248 1.87 15.32 33.84
C HIS A 248 1.08 16.08 34.89
N ALA A 249 0.71 15.42 35.99
CA ALA A 249 0.06 16.06 37.16
C ALA A 249 0.93 15.89 38.39
N HIS A 250 2.11 16.51 38.43
CA HIS A 250 2.84 16.89 39.65
C HIS A 250 3.80 18.03 39.30
#